data_c2cbd2c690df76ce0e2fa8ec58175226
#
_entry.id   c2cbd2c690df76ce0e2fa8ec58175226
#
_cell.length_a   1.000
_cell.length_b   1.000
_cell.length_c   1.000
_cell.angle_alpha   90.00
_cell.angle_beta   90.00
_cell.angle_gamma   90.00
#
_symmetry.space_group_name_H-M   'P 1'
#
loop_
_entity.id
_entity.type
_entity.pdbx_description
1 polymer ?
#
loop_
_entity_poly.entity_id
_entity_poly.type
_entity_poly.pdbx_seq_one_letter_code
_entity_poly.pdbx_strand_id
1 'polypeptide(L)'
;TVSRATLHNVDYIAEKDIRKDDTVIVYKAGDIIPAVLRVVESKRLSEEKLDIPSHCPSCDSHLLHFEDEVALRCINPRCPAQIMEGLIHFASRDTMNITGLGPSIVEKLFAANLVKDVADIYRLKEEDFLLLEGVKEKSASKLYQAIQASKENSAEKLLFGLGIRHVGSKASQLLLQHFHSIENLAQADS
;
A
#
# COMPACT_ATOMS: atom_id res chain seq x y z
N THR A 1 -1.70 30.08 0.37
CA THR A 1 -0.31 29.70 0.00
C THR A 1 -0.28 28.20 -0.28
N VAL A 2 0.27 27.79 -1.41
CA VAL A 2 0.45 26.38 -1.77
C VAL A 2 1.81 25.93 -1.27
N SER A 3 1.86 24.96 -0.37
CA SER A 3 3.10 24.41 0.19
C SER A 3 3.55 23.12 -0.49
N ARG A 4 2.64 22.43 -1.20
CA ARG A 4 2.92 21.19 -1.91
C ARG A 4 2.11 21.16 -3.21
N ALA A 5 2.74 20.68 -4.30
CA ALA A 5 2.09 20.40 -5.57
C ALA A 5 2.54 19.01 -6.05
N THR A 6 1.65 18.27 -6.69
CA THR A 6 2.02 16.94 -7.18
C THR A 6 2.96 17.04 -8.39
N LEU A 7 3.90 16.12 -8.45
CA LEU A 7 4.75 15.86 -9.61
C LEU A 7 4.28 14.59 -10.36
N HIS A 8 3.15 14.04 -9.97
CA HIS A 8 2.50 12.84 -10.51
C HIS A 8 3.40 11.59 -10.54
N ASN A 9 4.39 11.55 -11.42
CA ASN A 9 5.28 10.43 -11.66
C ASN A 9 6.58 10.89 -12.35
N VAL A 10 7.48 9.95 -12.60
CA VAL A 10 8.80 10.24 -13.20
C VAL A 10 8.70 10.72 -14.65
N ASP A 11 7.74 10.21 -15.43
CA ASP A 11 7.55 10.62 -16.82
C ASP A 11 7.08 12.06 -16.91
N TYR A 12 6.19 12.48 -16.00
CA TYR A 12 5.73 13.86 -15.90
C TYR A 12 6.86 14.83 -15.54
N ILE A 13 7.76 14.40 -14.65
CA ILE A 13 8.96 15.17 -14.29
C ILE A 13 9.88 15.33 -15.50
N ALA A 14 10.10 14.26 -16.26
CA ALA A 14 10.94 14.25 -17.45
C ALA A 14 10.33 15.07 -18.59
N GLU A 15 9.02 14.91 -18.88
CA GLU A 15 8.29 15.66 -19.92
C GLU A 15 8.39 17.17 -19.72
N LYS A 16 8.27 17.62 -18.47
CA LYS A 16 8.30 19.05 -18.13
C LYS A 16 9.69 19.58 -17.76
N ASP A 17 10.74 18.74 -17.85
CA ASP A 17 12.12 19.04 -17.45
C ASP A 17 12.19 19.75 -16.09
N ILE A 18 11.44 19.21 -15.09
CA ILE A 18 11.43 19.78 -13.75
C ILE A 18 12.73 19.43 -13.03
N ARG A 19 13.41 20.45 -12.53
CA ARG A 19 14.69 20.32 -11.82
C ARG A 19 14.60 20.88 -10.41
N LYS A 20 15.62 20.56 -9.62
CA LYS A 20 15.71 21.06 -8.25
C LYS A 20 15.76 22.60 -8.24
N ASP A 21 15.05 23.18 -7.29
CA ASP A 21 14.95 24.64 -7.08
C ASP A 21 14.31 25.43 -8.24
N ASP A 22 13.65 24.76 -9.19
CA ASP A 22 12.93 25.43 -10.26
C ASP A 22 11.79 26.30 -9.74
N THR A 23 11.63 27.48 -10.34
CA THR A 23 10.41 28.27 -10.21
C THR A 23 9.35 27.69 -11.14
N VAL A 24 8.20 27.33 -10.59
CA VAL A 24 7.13 26.66 -11.34
C VAL A 24 5.82 27.42 -11.27
N ILE A 25 5.01 27.29 -12.31
CA ILE A 25 3.60 27.71 -12.30
C ILE A 25 2.77 26.51 -11.88
N VAL A 26 1.95 26.69 -10.85
CA VAL A 26 1.03 25.66 -10.34
C VAL A 26 -0.39 25.95 -10.74
N TYR A 27 -1.19 24.91 -10.94
CA TYR A 27 -2.62 24.99 -11.19
C TYR A 27 -3.36 23.95 -10.32
N LYS A 28 -4.67 24.05 -10.25
CA LYS A 28 -5.49 23.03 -9.57
C LYS A 28 -5.93 21.97 -10.58
N ALA A 29 -5.36 20.77 -10.47
CA ALA A 29 -5.81 19.64 -11.24
C ALA A 29 -7.10 19.07 -10.62
N GLY A 30 -8.16 18.92 -11.44
CA GLY A 30 -9.45 18.43 -10.96
C GLY A 30 -10.07 19.28 -9.85
N ASP A 31 -9.85 20.60 -9.88
CA ASP A 31 -10.34 21.63 -8.95
C ASP A 31 -9.81 21.54 -7.51
N ILE A 32 -9.06 20.51 -7.13
CA ILE A 32 -8.65 20.26 -5.74
C ILE A 32 -7.13 20.18 -5.60
N ILE A 33 -6.45 19.37 -6.42
CA ILE A 33 -5.05 19.00 -6.22
C ILE A 33 -4.12 20.00 -6.94
N PRO A 34 -3.24 20.74 -6.21
CA PRO A 34 -2.23 21.54 -6.86
C PRO A 34 -1.24 20.68 -7.64
N ALA A 35 -1.01 21.02 -8.89
CA ALA A 35 -0.06 20.35 -9.77
C ALA A 35 0.84 21.38 -10.45
N VAL A 36 2.03 20.96 -10.88
CA VAL A 36 2.95 21.80 -11.63
C VAL A 36 2.49 21.87 -13.09
N LEU A 37 2.12 23.06 -13.57
CA LEU A 37 1.74 23.28 -14.96
C LEU A 37 2.98 23.28 -15.88
N ARG A 38 3.97 24.09 -15.51
CA ARG A 38 5.23 24.24 -16.26
C ARG A 38 6.30 24.90 -15.43
N VAL A 39 7.55 24.74 -15.83
CA VAL A 39 8.70 25.46 -15.32
C VAL A 39 8.75 26.86 -15.91
N VAL A 40 9.27 27.82 -15.16
CA VAL A 40 9.62 29.17 -15.63
C VAL A 40 11.12 29.21 -15.94
N GLU A 41 11.50 28.78 -17.14
CA GLU A 41 12.91 28.61 -17.55
C GLU A 41 13.77 29.85 -17.32
N SER A 42 13.20 31.05 -17.56
CA SER A 42 13.92 32.32 -17.34
C SER A 42 14.28 32.60 -15.88
N LYS A 43 13.73 31.82 -14.94
CA LYS A 43 14.03 31.88 -13.50
C LYS A 43 14.72 30.64 -12.97
N ARG A 44 15.19 29.76 -13.84
CA ARG A 44 15.93 28.58 -13.44
C ARG A 44 17.27 28.98 -12.83
N LEU A 45 17.54 28.50 -11.62
CA LEU A 45 18.77 28.80 -10.87
C LEU A 45 19.75 27.63 -10.87
N SER A 46 19.27 26.42 -11.13
CA SER A 46 20.07 25.19 -11.07
C SER A 46 19.84 24.31 -12.29
N GLU A 47 20.89 23.68 -12.77
CA GLU A 47 20.81 22.62 -13.79
C GLU A 47 20.71 21.21 -13.16
N GLU A 48 20.65 21.13 -11.83
CA GLU A 48 20.61 19.86 -11.10
C GLU A 48 19.25 19.16 -11.33
N LYS A 49 19.29 18.00 -11.95
CA LYS A 49 18.13 17.14 -12.15
C LYS A 49 17.69 16.53 -10.82
N LEU A 50 16.41 16.20 -10.74
CA LEU A 50 15.90 15.43 -9.60
C LEU A 50 16.51 14.02 -9.62
N ASP A 51 17.03 13.61 -8.48
CA ASP A 51 17.51 12.24 -8.31
C ASP A 51 16.31 11.30 -8.19
N ILE A 52 16.12 10.47 -9.22
CA ILE A 52 15.07 9.46 -9.24
C ILE A 52 15.66 8.16 -8.70
N PRO A 53 15.16 7.64 -7.57
CA PRO A 53 15.73 6.46 -6.96
C PRO A 53 15.63 5.24 -7.88
N SER A 54 16.73 4.53 -8.07
CA SER A 54 16.78 3.26 -8.80
C SER A 54 16.60 2.04 -7.90
N HIS A 55 16.68 2.24 -6.57
CA HIS A 55 16.56 1.20 -5.56
C HIS A 55 15.47 1.52 -4.55
N CYS A 56 14.85 0.47 -4.03
CA CYS A 56 13.81 0.58 -3.01
C CYS A 56 14.38 1.10 -1.69
N PRO A 57 13.84 2.18 -1.10
CA PRO A 57 14.35 2.75 0.14
C PRO A 57 14.16 1.84 1.36
N SER A 58 13.32 0.80 1.26
CA SER A 58 13.04 -0.14 2.36
C SER A 58 13.89 -1.41 2.32
N CYS A 59 14.20 -1.94 1.13
CA CYS A 59 14.87 -3.24 1.00
C CYS A 59 16.06 -3.25 0.02
N ASP A 60 16.40 -2.08 -0.54
CA ASP A 60 17.50 -1.87 -1.49
C ASP A 60 17.43 -2.70 -2.79
N SER A 61 16.30 -3.37 -3.05
CA SER A 61 16.08 -4.06 -4.31
C SER A 61 15.89 -3.09 -5.46
N HIS A 62 16.31 -3.46 -6.66
CA HIS A 62 16.13 -2.65 -7.87
C HIS A 62 14.65 -2.35 -8.10
N LEU A 63 14.33 -1.09 -8.43
CA LEU A 63 12.98 -0.69 -8.81
C LEU A 63 12.78 -0.96 -10.30
N LEU A 64 11.59 -1.43 -10.66
CA LEU A 64 11.21 -1.66 -12.05
C LEU A 64 10.15 -0.64 -12.49
N HIS A 65 10.29 -0.23 -13.73
CA HIS A 65 9.27 0.50 -14.47
C HIS A 65 8.66 -0.47 -15.49
N PHE A 66 7.37 -0.74 -15.36
CA PHE A 66 6.65 -1.58 -16.32
C PHE A 66 6.11 -0.73 -17.45
N GLU A 67 6.10 -1.24 -18.68
CA GLU A 67 5.67 -0.51 -19.87
C GLU A 67 4.24 0.03 -19.77
N ASP A 68 3.36 -0.69 -19.06
CA ASP A 68 1.96 -0.32 -18.86
C ASP A 68 1.71 0.55 -17.60
N GLU A 69 2.76 0.93 -16.87
CA GLU A 69 2.62 1.66 -15.62
C GLU A 69 3.61 2.83 -15.52
N VAL A 70 3.11 3.97 -15.08
CA VAL A 70 3.92 5.18 -14.83
C VAL A 70 4.67 5.16 -13.49
N ALA A 71 4.47 4.13 -12.67
CA ALA A 71 5.04 4.06 -11.32
C ALA A 71 6.28 3.16 -11.27
N LEU A 72 7.34 3.63 -10.61
CA LEU A 72 8.45 2.78 -10.19
C LEU A 72 7.99 1.83 -9.09
N ARG A 73 8.30 0.54 -9.22
CA ARG A 73 7.87 -0.49 -8.27
C ARG A 73 9.01 -1.34 -7.76
N CYS A 74 8.97 -1.61 -6.46
CA CYS A 74 9.74 -2.69 -5.87
C CYS A 74 9.01 -4.01 -6.12
N ILE A 75 9.71 -5.00 -6.69
CA ILE A 75 9.15 -6.34 -6.97
C ILE A 75 9.60 -7.39 -5.96
N ASN A 76 10.34 -6.99 -4.93
CA ASN A 76 10.82 -7.93 -3.92
C ASN A 76 9.67 -8.37 -3.00
N PRO A 77 9.23 -9.65 -3.03
CA PRO A 77 8.14 -10.14 -2.19
C PRO A 77 8.49 -10.14 -0.70
N ARG A 78 9.78 -9.99 -0.36
CA ARG A 78 10.27 -9.90 1.02
C ARG A 78 10.52 -8.45 1.46
N CYS A 79 10.08 -7.48 0.68
CA CYS A 79 10.21 -6.07 1.05
C CYS A 79 9.38 -5.76 2.30
N PRO A 80 10.00 -5.28 3.40
CA PRO A 80 9.27 -4.98 4.64
C PRO A 80 8.12 -4.00 4.44
N ALA A 81 8.32 -2.96 3.61
CA ALA A 81 7.27 -1.99 3.32
C ALA A 81 6.09 -2.64 2.59
N GLN A 82 6.34 -3.52 1.62
CA GLN A 82 5.26 -4.21 0.89
C GLN A 82 4.50 -5.20 1.78
N ILE A 83 5.21 -5.92 2.64
CA ILE A 83 4.58 -6.83 3.61
C ILE A 83 3.67 -6.03 4.55
N MET A 84 4.17 -4.94 5.14
CA MET A 84 3.37 -4.09 6.03
C MET A 84 2.14 -3.50 5.33
N GLU A 85 2.29 -2.95 4.13
CA GLU A 85 1.17 -2.42 3.35
C GLU A 85 0.16 -3.52 2.98
N GLY A 86 0.63 -4.72 2.66
CA GLY A 86 -0.23 -5.89 2.43
C GLY A 86 -1.06 -6.27 3.67
N LEU A 87 -0.45 -6.27 4.85
CA LEU A 87 -1.14 -6.53 6.12
C LEU A 87 -2.16 -5.44 6.46
N ILE A 88 -1.80 -4.16 6.23
CA ILE A 88 -2.70 -3.00 6.43
C ILE A 88 -3.90 -3.09 5.47
N HIS A 89 -3.64 -3.38 4.19
CA HIS A 89 -4.69 -3.58 3.21
C HIS A 89 -5.62 -4.72 3.62
N PHE A 90 -5.06 -5.88 3.98
CA PHE A 90 -5.82 -7.05 4.43
C PHE A 90 -6.75 -6.74 5.60
N ALA A 91 -6.28 -5.97 6.58
CA ALA A 91 -7.05 -5.59 7.76
C ALA A 91 -8.06 -4.45 7.50
N SER A 92 -8.00 -3.79 6.35
CA SER A 92 -8.79 -2.59 6.03
C SER A 92 -10.30 -2.86 6.00
N ARG A 93 -11.08 -1.76 6.06
CA ARG A 93 -12.55 -1.81 6.12
C ARG A 93 -13.17 -2.52 4.91
N ASP A 94 -12.59 -2.34 3.74
CA ASP A 94 -13.16 -2.84 2.48
C ASP A 94 -12.77 -4.30 2.22
N THR A 95 -11.83 -4.84 2.99
CA THR A 95 -11.36 -6.23 2.92
C THR A 95 -11.85 -7.01 4.15
N MET A 96 -10.95 -7.49 5.01
CA MET A 96 -11.32 -8.33 6.16
C MET A 96 -11.86 -7.52 7.35
N ASN A 97 -11.83 -6.20 7.30
CA ASN A 97 -12.42 -5.28 8.29
C ASN A 97 -12.05 -5.62 9.75
N ILE A 98 -10.76 -5.83 10.00
CA ILE A 98 -10.27 -6.14 11.35
C ILE A 98 -10.15 -4.84 12.13
N THR A 99 -11.22 -4.47 12.82
CA THR A 99 -11.30 -3.19 13.54
C THR A 99 -10.21 -3.07 14.61
N GLY A 100 -9.46 -1.96 14.54
CA GLY A 100 -8.34 -1.69 15.45
C GLY A 100 -6.98 -2.15 14.93
N LEU A 101 -6.91 -3.06 13.96
CA LEU A 101 -5.66 -3.51 13.34
C LEU A 101 -5.26 -2.54 12.22
N GLY A 102 -5.02 -1.29 12.59
CA GLY A 102 -4.56 -0.24 11.66
C GLY A 102 -3.03 -0.17 11.55
N PRO A 103 -2.50 0.79 10.74
CA PRO A 103 -1.06 0.91 10.45
C PRO A 103 -0.17 0.85 11.68
N SER A 104 -0.48 1.62 12.71
CA SER A 104 0.35 1.66 13.94
C SER A 104 0.44 0.32 14.68
N ILE A 105 -0.64 -0.47 14.71
CA ILE A 105 -0.61 -1.80 15.35
C ILE A 105 0.11 -2.80 14.45
N VAL A 106 -0.11 -2.75 13.14
CA VAL A 106 0.61 -3.60 12.17
C VAL A 106 2.12 -3.35 12.23
N GLU A 107 2.55 -2.09 12.26
CA GLU A 107 3.97 -1.72 12.41
C GLU A 107 4.59 -2.32 13.69
N LYS A 108 3.88 -2.21 14.82
CA LYS A 108 4.35 -2.77 16.10
C LYS A 108 4.44 -4.29 16.07
N LEU A 109 3.43 -4.96 15.52
CA LEU A 109 3.43 -6.42 15.37
C LEU A 109 4.57 -6.89 14.46
N PHE A 110 4.80 -6.19 13.35
CA PHE A 110 5.86 -6.49 12.41
C PHE A 110 7.24 -6.26 13.06
N ALA A 111 7.44 -5.13 13.72
CA ALA A 111 8.69 -4.83 14.45
C ALA A 111 8.99 -5.83 15.58
N ALA A 112 7.95 -6.35 16.24
CA ALA A 112 8.07 -7.39 17.25
C ALA A 112 8.25 -8.81 16.65
N ASN A 113 8.33 -8.95 15.32
CA ASN A 113 8.36 -10.24 14.60
C ASN A 113 7.19 -11.19 14.91
N LEU A 114 6.05 -10.66 15.32
CA LEU A 114 4.84 -11.42 15.61
C LEU A 114 4.03 -11.74 14.35
N VAL A 115 4.16 -10.94 13.30
CA VAL A 115 3.51 -11.16 12.01
C VAL A 115 4.50 -10.95 10.86
N LYS A 116 4.45 -11.83 9.86
CA LYS A 116 5.23 -11.79 8.62
C LYS A 116 4.34 -11.89 7.39
N ASP A 117 3.16 -12.44 7.55
CA ASP A 117 2.15 -12.60 6.51
C ASP A 117 0.73 -12.52 7.09
N VAL A 118 -0.28 -12.58 6.22
CA VAL A 118 -1.68 -12.51 6.63
C VAL A 118 -2.14 -13.70 7.47
N ALA A 119 -1.52 -14.88 7.32
CA ALA A 119 -1.88 -16.06 8.09
C ALA A 119 -1.43 -15.92 9.56
N ASP A 120 -0.32 -15.22 9.80
CA ASP A 120 0.16 -14.95 11.16
C ASP A 120 -0.83 -14.11 11.96
N ILE A 121 -1.62 -13.22 11.32
CA ILE A 121 -2.68 -12.46 12.00
C ILE A 121 -3.64 -13.40 12.74
N TYR A 122 -3.99 -14.52 12.12
CA TYR A 122 -4.93 -15.50 12.68
C TYR A 122 -4.29 -16.47 13.70
N ARG A 123 -2.96 -16.45 13.83
CA ARG A 123 -2.21 -17.21 14.84
C ARG A 123 -1.99 -16.41 16.11
N LEU A 124 -2.18 -15.07 16.06
CA LEU A 124 -2.04 -14.18 17.22
C LEU A 124 -3.03 -14.56 18.32
N LYS A 125 -2.52 -14.54 19.55
CA LYS A 125 -3.29 -14.67 20.78
C LYS A 125 -3.47 -13.32 21.45
N GLU A 126 -4.42 -13.20 22.36
CA GLU A 126 -4.67 -11.96 23.11
C GLU A 126 -3.41 -11.50 23.86
N GLU A 127 -2.60 -12.43 24.37
CA GLU A 127 -1.35 -12.18 25.09
C GLU A 127 -0.29 -11.49 24.21
N ASP A 128 -0.25 -11.80 22.92
CA ASP A 128 0.73 -11.23 22.00
C ASP A 128 0.55 -9.71 21.85
N PHE A 129 -0.69 -9.23 21.92
CA PHE A 129 -0.97 -7.80 21.85
C PHE A 129 -0.52 -7.05 23.09
N LEU A 130 -0.45 -7.71 24.26
CA LEU A 130 0.03 -7.11 25.50
C LEU A 130 1.53 -6.81 25.48
N LEU A 131 2.27 -7.42 24.57
CA LEU A 131 3.69 -7.14 24.33
C LEU A 131 3.91 -5.78 23.61
N LEU A 132 2.85 -5.23 23.01
CA LEU A 132 2.93 -4.00 22.24
C LEU A 132 2.81 -2.77 23.13
N GLU A 133 3.73 -1.83 22.96
CA GLU A 133 3.70 -0.57 23.70
C GLU A 133 2.36 0.18 23.50
N GLY A 134 1.73 0.57 24.60
CA GLY A 134 0.47 1.31 24.61
C GLY A 134 -0.78 0.46 24.41
N VAL A 135 -0.66 -0.85 24.26
CA VAL A 135 -1.79 -1.77 24.21
C VAL A 135 -2.02 -2.36 25.61
N LYS A 136 -3.25 -2.22 26.11
CA LYS A 136 -3.70 -2.76 27.41
C LYS A 136 -4.75 -3.84 27.17
N GLU A 137 -5.07 -4.61 28.22
CA GLU A 137 -6.01 -5.74 28.21
C GLU A 137 -7.28 -5.48 27.39
N LYS A 138 -7.97 -4.35 27.66
CA LYS A 138 -9.19 -4.01 26.92
C LYS A 138 -8.99 -3.83 25.41
N SER A 139 -7.83 -3.29 25.01
CA SER A 139 -7.49 -3.11 23.58
C SER A 139 -7.06 -4.42 22.95
N ALA A 140 -6.27 -5.22 23.67
CA ALA A 140 -5.84 -6.55 23.24
C ALA A 140 -7.05 -7.46 23.01
N SER A 141 -7.98 -7.52 23.95
CA SER A 141 -9.21 -8.30 23.83
C SER A 141 -10.05 -7.88 22.63
N LYS A 142 -10.23 -6.57 22.39
CA LYS A 142 -10.96 -6.06 21.23
C LYS A 142 -10.29 -6.43 19.91
N LEU A 143 -8.96 -6.33 19.82
CA LEU A 143 -8.20 -6.72 18.63
C LEU A 143 -8.36 -8.21 18.34
N TYR A 144 -8.19 -9.05 19.35
CA TYR A 144 -8.38 -10.48 19.23
C TYR A 144 -9.81 -10.84 18.78
N GLN A 145 -10.82 -10.24 19.39
CA GLN A 145 -12.23 -10.46 19.01
C GLN A 145 -12.49 -10.00 17.56
N ALA A 146 -11.92 -8.88 17.13
CA ALA A 146 -12.05 -8.39 15.75
C ALA A 146 -11.42 -9.37 14.74
N ILE A 147 -10.29 -9.97 15.07
CA ILE A 147 -9.66 -11.03 14.25
C ILE A 147 -10.56 -12.26 14.18
N GLN A 148 -11.10 -12.73 15.32
CA GLN A 148 -12.01 -13.88 15.29
C GLN A 148 -13.27 -13.59 14.47
N ALA A 149 -13.87 -12.42 14.63
CA ALA A 149 -15.07 -12.02 13.88
C ALA A 149 -14.78 -11.91 12.37
N SER A 150 -13.57 -11.54 11.97
CA SER A 150 -13.22 -11.42 10.54
C SER A 150 -13.23 -12.77 9.81
N LYS A 151 -13.15 -13.89 10.51
CA LYS A 151 -13.24 -15.24 9.92
C LYS A 151 -14.59 -15.54 9.28
N GLU A 152 -15.63 -14.82 9.69
CA GLU A 152 -16.99 -14.93 9.12
C GLU A 152 -17.18 -14.08 7.85
N ASN A 153 -16.16 -13.34 7.42
CA ASN A 153 -16.22 -12.58 6.18
C ASN A 153 -16.27 -13.50 4.95
N SER A 154 -16.87 -12.98 3.88
CA SER A 154 -17.01 -13.73 2.64
C SER A 154 -15.65 -13.99 1.95
N ALA A 155 -15.61 -15.07 1.16
CA ALA A 155 -14.43 -15.42 0.37
C ALA A 155 -14.00 -14.32 -0.61
N GLU A 156 -14.95 -13.50 -1.11
CA GLU A 156 -14.63 -12.36 -1.98
C GLU A 156 -13.80 -11.31 -1.23
N LYS A 157 -14.14 -11.03 0.03
CA LYS A 157 -13.37 -10.10 0.87
C LYS A 157 -11.98 -10.64 1.18
N LEU A 158 -11.88 -11.94 1.42
CA LEU A 158 -10.60 -12.60 1.61
C LEU A 158 -9.74 -12.50 0.34
N LEU A 159 -10.28 -12.84 -0.82
CA LEU A 159 -9.58 -12.78 -2.10
C LEU A 159 -9.12 -11.34 -2.41
N PHE A 160 -9.97 -10.34 -2.19
CA PHE A 160 -9.59 -8.93 -2.33
C PHE A 160 -8.51 -8.54 -1.31
N GLY A 161 -8.63 -9.01 -0.06
CA GLY A 161 -7.68 -8.77 1.03
C GLY A 161 -6.28 -9.31 0.77
N LEU A 162 -6.13 -10.37 -0.02
CA LEU A 162 -4.82 -10.91 -0.41
C LEU A 162 -4.00 -9.93 -1.27
N GLY A 163 -4.62 -8.87 -1.81
CA GLY A 163 -3.91 -7.80 -2.52
C GLY A 163 -3.28 -8.26 -3.84
N ILE A 164 -3.86 -9.27 -4.49
CA ILE A 164 -3.39 -9.77 -5.78
C ILE A 164 -3.53 -8.66 -6.82
N ARG A 165 -2.45 -8.38 -7.53
CA ARG A 165 -2.42 -7.32 -8.55
C ARG A 165 -3.52 -7.52 -9.58
N HIS A 166 -4.21 -6.44 -9.93
CA HIS A 166 -5.38 -6.40 -10.82
C HIS A 166 -6.64 -7.12 -10.30
N VAL A 167 -6.60 -7.72 -9.11
CA VAL A 167 -7.76 -8.36 -8.48
C VAL A 167 -8.33 -7.44 -7.41
N GLY A 168 -9.12 -6.46 -7.85
CA GLY A 168 -9.88 -5.58 -6.95
C GLY A 168 -11.19 -6.23 -6.48
N SER A 169 -11.97 -5.51 -5.66
CA SER A 169 -13.23 -5.99 -5.09
C SER A 169 -14.19 -6.58 -6.14
N LYS A 170 -14.39 -5.87 -7.27
CA LYS A 170 -15.29 -6.35 -8.35
C LYS A 170 -14.75 -7.60 -9.05
N ALA A 171 -13.44 -7.65 -9.31
CA ALA A 171 -12.82 -8.84 -9.90
C ALA A 171 -12.93 -10.05 -8.96
N SER A 172 -12.72 -9.86 -7.65
CA SER A 172 -12.89 -10.90 -6.64
C SER A 172 -14.30 -11.49 -6.62
N GLN A 173 -15.32 -10.62 -6.71
CA GLN A 173 -16.72 -11.07 -6.82
C GLN A 173 -16.96 -11.91 -8.07
N LEU A 174 -16.53 -11.44 -9.25
CA LEU A 174 -16.71 -12.15 -10.51
C LEU A 174 -15.98 -13.50 -10.53
N LEU A 175 -14.75 -13.53 -10.04
CA LEU A 175 -13.97 -14.76 -9.95
C LEU A 175 -14.66 -15.80 -9.05
N LEU A 176 -15.15 -15.40 -7.87
CA LEU A 176 -15.81 -16.36 -6.98
C LEU A 176 -17.23 -16.72 -7.40
N GLN A 177 -17.91 -15.89 -8.17
CA GLN A 177 -19.14 -16.28 -8.84
C GLN A 177 -18.90 -17.40 -9.88
N HIS A 178 -17.77 -17.35 -10.56
CA HIS A 178 -17.43 -18.34 -11.58
C HIS A 178 -16.83 -19.63 -10.98
N PHE A 179 -15.86 -19.51 -10.08
CA PHE A 179 -15.12 -20.65 -9.51
C PHE A 179 -15.75 -21.22 -8.21
N HIS A 180 -16.70 -20.52 -7.60
CA HIS A 180 -17.44 -20.88 -6.39
C HIS A 180 -16.61 -20.95 -5.10
N SER A 181 -15.29 -21.15 -5.18
CA SER A 181 -14.39 -21.15 -4.01
C SER A 181 -12.98 -20.70 -4.38
N ILE A 182 -12.18 -20.30 -3.37
CA ILE A 182 -10.76 -19.95 -3.55
C ILE A 182 -9.95 -21.19 -3.92
N GLU A 183 -10.30 -22.36 -3.39
CA GLU A 183 -9.65 -23.63 -3.70
C GLU A 183 -9.82 -24.01 -5.19
N ASN A 184 -11.04 -23.87 -5.72
CA ASN A 184 -11.29 -24.11 -7.15
C ASN A 184 -10.56 -23.09 -8.03
N LEU A 185 -10.55 -21.80 -7.62
CA LEU A 185 -9.80 -20.76 -8.32
C LEU A 185 -8.29 -21.07 -8.34
N ALA A 186 -7.73 -21.55 -7.23
CA ALA A 186 -6.32 -21.91 -7.12
C ALA A 186 -5.91 -23.11 -7.98
N GLN A 187 -6.87 -23.96 -8.36
CA GLN A 187 -6.66 -25.14 -9.22
C GLN A 187 -7.01 -24.89 -10.69
N ALA A 188 -7.51 -23.70 -11.02
CA ALA A 188 -7.88 -23.37 -12.39
C ALA A 188 -6.63 -23.19 -13.26
N ASP A 189 -6.68 -23.81 -14.45
CA ASP A 189 -5.69 -23.59 -15.50
C ASP A 189 -5.90 -22.21 -16.14
N SER A 190 -4.81 -21.62 -16.65
CA SER A 190 -4.80 -20.31 -17.33
C SER A 190 -5.27 -20.39 -18.79
#